data_e1f4b33202f548dd8d898c52e799bf7e
#
_entry.id   e1f4b33202f548dd8d898c52e799bf7e
#
_cell.length_a   1.000
_cell.length_b   1.000
_cell.length_c   1.000
_cell.angle_alpha   90.00
_cell.angle_beta   90.00
_cell.angle_gamma   90.00
#
_symmetry.space_group_name_H-M   'P 1'
#
loop_
_entity.id
_entity.type
_entity.pdbx_description
1 polymer ?
#
loop_
_entity_poly.entity_id
_entity_poly.type
_entity_poly.pdbx_seq_one_letter_code
_entity_poly.pdbx_strand_id
1 'polypeptide(L)'
;MKITKVVLRNKEKEDSRMKAIAKVTLDEAFVITGIRLIQGDDKMFIAMPSRKVSEGVYDDVCHPVNQETRKMFEDAIFNAYEEMKKTGEEIVKIDL
;
A
#
# COMPACT_ATOMS: atom_id res chain seq x y z
N MET A 1 12.53 3.04 12.78
CA MET A 1 11.13 2.95 12.33
C MET A 1 10.85 1.54 11.86
N LYS A 2 9.78 0.95 12.32
CA LYS A 2 9.47 -0.43 12.07
C LYS A 2 8.00 -0.60 11.72
N ILE A 3 7.70 -1.35 10.66
CA ILE A 3 6.31 -1.68 10.33
C ILE A 3 5.87 -2.79 11.28
N THR A 4 4.79 -2.55 12.01
CA THR A 4 4.28 -3.49 13.00
C THR A 4 2.96 -4.13 12.61
N LYS A 5 2.26 -3.56 11.62
CA LYS A 5 1.01 -4.14 11.14
C LYS A 5 0.70 -3.65 9.73
N VAL A 6 0.18 -4.55 8.91
CA VAL A 6 -0.35 -4.19 7.59
C VAL A 6 -1.77 -4.71 7.49
N VAL A 7 -2.70 -3.84 7.11
CA VAL A 7 -4.07 -4.25 6.77
C VAL A 7 -4.25 -3.94 5.29
N LEU A 8 -4.56 -4.97 4.52
CA LEU A 8 -4.75 -4.84 3.08
C LEU A 8 -6.21 -5.15 2.74
N ARG A 9 -6.83 -4.25 1.99
CA ARG A 9 -8.22 -4.42 1.53
C ARG A 9 -8.23 -4.58 0.02
N ASN A 10 -8.87 -5.62 -0.47
CA ASN A 10 -9.00 -5.87 -1.90
C ASN A 10 -9.85 -4.78 -2.57
N LYS A 11 -9.31 -4.21 -3.64
CA LYS A 11 -10.01 -3.20 -4.47
C LYS A 11 -9.99 -3.59 -5.94
N GLU A 12 -9.69 -4.83 -6.23
CA GLU A 12 -9.58 -5.30 -7.60
C GLU A 12 -10.90 -5.20 -8.33
N LYS A 13 -10.88 -4.54 -9.48
CA LYS A 13 -12.03 -4.42 -10.37
C LYS A 13 -11.56 -4.67 -11.79
N GLU A 14 -12.50 -5.09 -12.64
CA GLU A 14 -12.20 -5.51 -14.01
C GLU A 14 -11.41 -4.49 -14.82
N ASP A 15 -11.75 -3.22 -14.72
CA ASP A 15 -11.12 -2.16 -15.52
C ASP A 15 -10.17 -1.27 -14.73
N SER A 16 -9.79 -1.70 -13.53
CA SER A 16 -8.96 -0.88 -12.66
C SER A 16 -7.58 -1.48 -12.49
N ARG A 17 -6.56 -0.62 -12.48
CA ARG A 17 -5.19 -1.04 -12.16
C ARG A 17 -4.96 -1.11 -10.66
N MET A 18 -5.86 -0.53 -9.86
CA MET A 18 -5.73 -0.58 -8.40
C MET A 18 -6.15 -1.95 -7.89
N LYS A 19 -5.23 -2.65 -7.26
CA LYS A 19 -5.46 -4.01 -6.74
C LYS A 19 -5.89 -4.01 -5.29
N ALA A 20 -5.37 -3.09 -4.49
CA ALA A 20 -5.66 -3.07 -3.07
C ALA A 20 -5.33 -1.71 -2.46
N ILE A 21 -5.88 -1.46 -1.27
CA ILE A 21 -5.54 -0.30 -0.46
C ILE A 21 -4.97 -0.82 0.85
N ALA A 22 -3.86 -0.26 1.27
CA ALA A 22 -3.15 -0.69 2.48
C ALA A 22 -3.19 0.37 3.57
N LYS A 23 -3.24 -0.13 4.80
CA LYS A 23 -3.07 0.65 6.01
C LYS A 23 -1.85 0.06 6.72
N VAL A 24 -0.85 0.88 6.98
CA VAL A 24 0.41 0.42 7.57
C VAL A 24 0.64 1.12 8.90
N THR A 25 0.89 0.32 9.95
CA THR A 25 1.18 0.84 11.28
C THR A 25 2.68 0.79 11.52
N LEU A 26 3.22 1.91 12.01
CA LEU A 26 4.63 2.05 12.32
C LEU A 26 4.81 2.11 13.83
N ASP A 27 5.73 1.30 14.37
CA ASP A 27 6.10 1.31 15.79
C ASP A 27 4.91 1.19 16.74
N GLU A 28 3.84 0.53 16.30
CA GLU A 28 2.58 0.40 17.06
C GLU A 28 2.01 1.76 17.50
N ALA A 29 2.43 2.84 16.87
CA ALA A 29 2.11 4.19 17.31
C ALA A 29 1.60 5.12 16.23
N PHE A 30 1.84 4.81 14.97
CA PHE A 30 1.50 5.71 13.86
C PHE A 30 0.95 4.92 12.70
N VAL A 31 -0.17 5.35 12.13
CA VAL A 31 -0.82 4.65 11.02
C VAL A 31 -0.85 5.54 9.78
N ILE A 32 -0.44 4.98 8.66
CA ILE A 32 -0.61 5.62 7.35
C ILE A 32 -1.72 4.88 6.63
N THR A 33 -2.77 5.59 6.24
CA THR A 33 -3.89 5.01 5.50
C THR A 33 -3.88 5.46 4.05
N GLY A 34 -4.44 4.65 3.17
CA GLY A 34 -4.62 5.04 1.78
C GLY A 34 -3.42 4.79 0.88
N ILE A 35 -2.53 3.89 1.25
CA ILE A 35 -1.45 3.46 0.36
C ILE A 35 -2.07 2.52 -0.66
N ARG A 36 -1.86 2.78 -1.96
CA ARG A 36 -2.49 2.00 -3.03
C ARG A 36 -1.52 1.02 -3.64
N LEU A 37 -1.97 -0.19 -3.88
CA LEU A 37 -1.22 -1.19 -4.62
C LEU A 37 -1.75 -1.19 -6.05
N ILE A 38 -0.88 -0.92 -7.01
CA ILE A 38 -1.26 -0.69 -8.40
C ILE A 38 -0.49 -1.65 -9.31
N GLN A 39 -1.19 -2.20 -10.31
CA GLN A 39 -0.56 -3.01 -11.34
C GLN A 39 -0.09 -2.09 -12.47
N GLY A 40 1.21 -1.95 -12.62
CA GLY A 40 1.80 -1.23 -13.72
C GLY A 40 1.90 -2.10 -14.97
N ASP A 41 2.53 -1.58 -16.01
CA ASP A 41 2.68 -2.33 -17.26
C ASP A 41 3.62 -3.53 -17.10
N ASP A 42 4.70 -3.37 -16.36
CA ASP A 42 5.69 -4.43 -16.16
C ASP A 42 5.65 -5.06 -14.77
N LYS A 43 5.27 -4.29 -13.77
CA LYS A 43 5.32 -4.76 -12.38
C LYS A 43 4.31 -4.02 -11.51
N MET A 44 4.07 -4.55 -10.33
CA MET A 44 3.25 -3.88 -9.35
C MET A 44 4.09 -2.85 -8.59
N PHE A 45 3.45 -1.79 -8.16
CA PHE A 45 4.11 -0.77 -7.34
C PHE A 45 3.12 -0.21 -6.33
N ILE A 46 3.65 0.51 -5.34
CA ILE A 46 2.82 1.18 -4.35
C ILE A 46 2.82 2.68 -4.63
N ALA A 47 1.67 3.31 -4.37
CA ALA A 47 1.52 4.75 -4.48
C ALA A 47 1.09 5.27 -3.11
N MET A 48 1.81 6.26 -2.61
CA MET A 48 1.53 6.85 -1.31
C MET A 48 0.24 7.66 -1.34
N PRO A 49 -0.37 7.92 -0.18
CA PRO A 49 -1.55 8.78 -0.13
C PRO A 49 -1.22 10.13 -0.76
N SER A 50 -2.13 10.64 -1.56
CA SER A 50 -1.93 11.91 -2.26
C SER A 50 -3.17 12.77 -2.16
N ARG A 51 -3.01 14.06 -2.42
CA ARG A 51 -4.11 14.99 -2.46
C ARG A 51 -4.03 15.84 -3.73
N LYS A 52 -5.18 16.29 -4.17
CA LYS A 52 -5.28 17.16 -5.34
C LYS A 52 -4.92 18.59 -4.92
N VAL A 53 -3.94 19.17 -5.59
CA VAL A 53 -3.51 20.55 -5.31
C VAL A 53 -3.98 21.52 -6.38
N SER A 54 -4.20 21.04 -7.60
CA SER A 54 -4.84 21.82 -8.67
C SER A 54 -5.38 20.82 -9.68
N GLU A 55 -6.05 21.29 -10.72
CA GLU A 55 -6.66 20.42 -11.71
C GLU A 55 -5.60 19.53 -12.37
N GLY A 56 -5.77 18.21 -12.21
CA GLY A 56 -4.86 17.22 -12.77
C GLY A 56 -3.50 17.11 -12.07
N VAL A 57 -3.29 17.83 -10.96
CA VAL A 57 -2.02 17.79 -10.22
C VAL A 57 -2.24 17.27 -8.81
N TYR A 58 -1.43 16.27 -8.42
CA TYR A 58 -1.53 15.62 -7.11
C TYR A 58 -0.15 15.61 -6.44
N ASP A 59 -0.15 15.84 -5.14
CA ASP A 59 1.07 15.74 -4.32
C ASP A 59 0.88 14.64 -3.29
N ASP A 60 1.95 13.92 -2.99
CA ASP A 60 1.93 12.96 -1.92
C ASP A 60 1.74 13.66 -0.58
N VAL A 61 0.87 13.11 0.25
CA VAL A 61 0.66 13.60 1.62
C VAL A 61 1.85 13.20 2.48
N CYS A 62 2.39 12.02 2.23
CA CYS A 62 3.59 11.50 2.89
C CYS A 62 4.29 10.53 1.95
N HIS A 63 5.59 10.38 2.12
CA HIS A 63 6.35 9.43 1.31
C HIS A 63 7.67 9.08 1.99
N PRO A 64 8.23 7.90 1.70
CA PRO A 64 9.58 7.58 2.20
C PRO A 64 10.60 8.48 1.49
N VAL A 65 11.63 8.86 2.23
CA VAL A 65 12.66 9.76 1.69
C VAL A 65 13.94 9.04 1.27
N ASN A 66 13.95 7.71 1.35
CA ASN A 66 15.07 6.90 0.87
C ASN A 66 14.57 5.56 0.35
N GLN A 67 15.43 4.89 -0.42
CA GLN A 67 15.08 3.62 -1.07
C GLN A 67 14.89 2.49 -0.06
N GLU A 68 15.67 2.49 1.00
CA GLU A 68 15.58 1.46 2.04
C GLU A 68 14.21 1.46 2.70
N THR A 69 13.71 2.62 3.07
CA THR A 69 12.37 2.74 3.66
C THR A 69 11.28 2.40 2.67
N ARG A 70 11.43 2.84 1.42
CA ARG A 70 10.45 2.51 0.39
C ARG A 70 10.36 1.00 0.17
N LYS A 71 11.49 0.34 0.11
CA LYS A 71 11.54 -1.12 -0.05
C LYS A 71 10.87 -1.82 1.13
N MET A 72 11.05 -1.32 2.33
CA MET A 72 10.41 -1.86 3.51
C MET A 72 8.88 -1.85 3.38
N PHE A 73 8.33 -0.75 2.92
CA PHE A 73 6.88 -0.64 2.67
C PHE A 73 6.44 -1.56 1.54
N GLU A 74 7.19 -1.58 0.45
CA GLU A 74 6.87 -2.44 -0.70
C GLU A 74 6.84 -3.91 -0.30
N ASP A 75 7.88 -4.36 0.39
CA ASP A 75 7.97 -5.77 0.80
C ASP A 75 6.81 -6.16 1.71
N ALA A 76 6.48 -5.33 2.68
CA ALA A 76 5.40 -5.61 3.60
C ALA A 76 4.04 -5.68 2.90
N ILE A 77 3.78 -4.75 1.99
CA ILE A 77 2.50 -4.71 1.26
C ILE A 77 2.41 -5.84 0.25
N PHE A 78 3.52 -6.13 -0.46
CA PHE A 78 3.54 -7.24 -1.42
C PHE A 78 3.33 -8.58 -0.72
N ASN A 79 3.91 -8.78 0.46
CA ASN A 79 3.70 -9.99 1.25
C ASN A 79 2.23 -10.15 1.64
N ALA A 80 1.59 -9.06 2.05
CA ALA A 80 0.16 -9.08 2.39
C ALA A 80 -0.68 -9.43 1.17
N TYR A 81 -0.32 -8.91 0.01
CA TYR A 81 -1.05 -9.20 -1.23
C TYR A 81 -0.89 -10.67 -1.65
N GLU A 82 0.31 -11.22 -1.49
CA GLU A 82 0.55 -12.65 -1.74
C GLU A 82 -0.38 -13.51 -0.88
N GLU A 83 -0.50 -13.16 0.39
CA GLU A 83 -1.39 -13.85 1.31
C GLU A 83 -2.85 -13.70 0.89
N MET A 84 -3.24 -12.52 0.48
CA MET A 84 -4.60 -12.25 -0.01
C MET A 84 -4.94 -13.12 -1.21
N LYS A 85 -4.01 -13.30 -2.13
CA LYS A 85 -4.21 -14.14 -3.30
C LYS A 85 -4.33 -15.61 -2.95
N LYS A 86 -3.58 -16.07 -1.94
CA LYS A 86 -3.66 -17.45 -1.50
C LYS A 86 -4.98 -17.78 -0.83
N THR A 87 -5.46 -16.90 0.01
CA THR A 87 -6.66 -17.14 0.82
C THR A 87 -7.96 -16.72 0.14
N GLY A 88 -7.88 -15.78 -0.81
CA GLY A 88 -9.06 -15.23 -1.46
C GLY A 88 -9.86 -14.28 -0.59
N GLU A 89 -9.30 -13.86 0.54
CA GLU A 89 -9.99 -12.97 1.48
C GLU A 89 -10.04 -11.54 0.96
N GLU A 90 -11.11 -10.81 1.32
CA GLU A 90 -11.27 -9.42 0.97
C GLU A 90 -10.40 -8.49 1.83
N ILE A 91 -10.07 -8.91 3.05
CA ILE A 91 -9.24 -8.16 3.98
C ILE A 91 -8.22 -9.09 4.58
N VAL A 92 -6.95 -8.68 4.54
CA VAL A 92 -5.86 -9.42 5.16
C VAL A 92 -5.19 -8.52 6.19
N LYS A 93 -5.00 -9.04 7.39
CA LYS A 93 -4.32 -8.35 8.49
C LYS A 93 -3.09 -9.14 8.87
N ILE A 94 -1.94 -8.50 8.83
CA ILE A 94 -0.67 -9.13 9.18
C ILE A 94 0.00 -8.33 10.28
N ASP A 95 0.28 -9.00 11.40
CA ASP A 95 1.05 -8.43 12.49
C ASP A 95 2.51 -8.82 12.31
N LEU A 96 3.40 -7.86 12.45
CA LEU A 96 4.83 -8.07 12.22
C LEU A 96 5.66 -7.83 13.48
#